data_49a1f0f1f75744edc4e9c21e301f33c3
#
_entry.id   49a1f0f1f75744edc4e9c21e301f33c3
#
_cell.length_a   1.000
_cell.length_b   1.000
_cell.length_c   1.000
_cell.angle_alpha   90.00
_cell.angle_beta   90.00
_cell.angle_gamma   90.00
#
_symmetry.space_group_name_H-M   'P 1'
#
loop_
_entity.id
_entity.type
_entity.pdbx_description
1 polymer ?
#
loop_
_entity_poly.entity_id
_entity_poly.type
_entity_poly.pdbx_seq_one_letter_code
_entity_poly.pdbx_strand_id
1 'polypeptide(L)'
;RRSSDLVAINTKCKGYRIFKALFFVPTVFPLTAVGLMWYFIFMPTGSFNSLLEVIGLSDLVMPWLVDPATAMNTIVFVNVWAGVGYYMVIILAGLTTIPDDVYEAAAIDGATSIQKFFKITVPMLKPILAMCILMDIIGSVKVFDLVFAMTGGGPNGLTNLPTTLMYNEAFKYNHYGVGSAIGIDRKSV
;
A
#
# COMPACT_ATOMS: atom_id res chain seq x y z
N ARG A 1 -9.34 -13.79 -33.68
CA ARG A 1 -10.35 -13.94 -32.64
C ARG A 1 -9.69 -14.37 -31.35
N ARG A 2 -9.31 -13.33 -30.57
CA ARG A 2 -9.08 -13.25 -29.14
C ARG A 2 -7.80 -13.85 -28.57
N SER A 3 -6.69 -13.20 -28.82
CA SER A 3 -5.46 -13.10 -28.04
C SER A 3 -5.60 -12.41 -26.67
N SER A 4 -6.81 -12.14 -26.27
CA SER A 4 -7.15 -11.45 -25.02
C SER A 4 -7.23 -12.34 -23.79
N ASP A 5 -6.62 -13.54 -23.77
CA ASP A 5 -6.88 -14.49 -22.68
C ASP A 5 -6.09 -14.19 -21.38
N LEU A 6 -5.06 -13.34 -21.42
CA LEU A 6 -4.41 -12.81 -20.21
C LEU A 6 -4.86 -11.37 -19.88
N VAL A 7 -5.21 -10.59 -20.89
CA VAL A 7 -6.13 -9.45 -20.77
C VAL A 7 -7.53 -9.95 -20.36
N ALA A 8 -7.86 -11.21 -20.62
CA ALA A 8 -9.08 -11.90 -20.21
C ALA A 8 -9.16 -12.28 -18.73
N ILE A 9 -8.07 -12.27 -17.98
CA ILE A 9 -8.15 -12.11 -16.51
C ILE A 9 -8.83 -10.77 -16.23
N ASN A 10 -8.64 -9.78 -17.09
CA ASN A 10 -9.25 -8.46 -17.03
C ASN A 10 -10.72 -8.40 -17.48
N THR A 11 -11.22 -9.33 -18.29
CA THR A 11 -12.56 -9.19 -18.91
C THR A 11 -13.54 -10.33 -18.68
N LYS A 12 -13.10 -11.48 -18.18
CA LYS A 12 -13.99 -12.67 -18.03
C LYS A 12 -14.49 -12.93 -16.60
N CYS A 13 -13.86 -12.37 -15.55
CA CYS A 13 -14.44 -12.46 -14.23
C CYS A 13 -15.65 -11.54 -14.12
N LYS A 14 -16.85 -12.12 -14.00
CA LYS A 14 -18.05 -11.37 -13.62
C LYS A 14 -17.73 -10.60 -12.35
N GLY A 15 -17.79 -9.26 -12.38
CA GLY A 15 -17.47 -8.41 -11.22
C GLY A 15 -16.08 -7.73 -11.25
N TYR A 16 -15.22 -7.98 -12.26
CA TYR A 16 -13.90 -7.33 -12.37
C TYR A 16 -13.96 -5.79 -12.21
N ARG A 17 -14.95 -5.14 -12.81
CA ARG A 17 -15.15 -3.68 -12.69
C ARG A 17 -15.40 -3.27 -11.24
N ILE A 18 -16.18 -4.07 -10.51
CA ILE A 18 -16.49 -3.83 -9.10
C ILE A 18 -15.25 -4.03 -8.25
N PHE A 19 -14.48 -5.12 -8.47
CA PHE A 19 -13.22 -5.35 -7.78
C PHE A 19 -12.22 -4.21 -8.02
N LYS A 20 -12.04 -3.80 -9.26
CA LYS A 20 -11.17 -2.67 -9.61
C LYS A 20 -11.61 -1.38 -8.90
N ALA A 21 -12.90 -1.09 -8.87
CA ALA A 21 -13.43 0.07 -8.18
C ALA A 21 -13.19 -0.03 -6.66
N LEU A 22 -13.47 -1.17 -6.03
CA LEU A 22 -13.27 -1.38 -4.59
C LEU A 22 -11.81 -1.19 -4.16
N PHE A 23 -10.86 -1.71 -4.93
CA PHE A 23 -9.44 -1.52 -4.64
C PHE A 23 -8.94 -0.10 -4.96
N PHE A 24 -9.59 0.61 -5.88
CA PHE A 24 -9.21 1.97 -6.25
C PHE A 24 -9.81 3.03 -5.33
N VAL A 25 -10.99 2.79 -4.77
CA VAL A 25 -11.71 3.74 -3.89
C VAL A 25 -10.84 4.28 -2.76
N PRO A 26 -10.07 3.45 -2.01
CA PRO A 26 -9.21 3.96 -0.93
C PRO A 26 -8.19 5.01 -1.39
N THR A 27 -7.68 4.88 -2.61
CA THR A 27 -6.64 5.74 -3.17
C THR A 27 -7.14 7.18 -3.45
N VAL A 28 -8.45 7.37 -3.55
CA VAL A 28 -9.06 8.68 -3.84
C VAL A 28 -9.18 9.54 -2.58
N PHE A 29 -9.17 8.93 -1.40
CA PHE A 29 -9.32 9.65 -0.15
C PHE A 29 -7.98 10.26 0.32
N PRO A 30 -8.00 11.45 0.96
CA PRO A 30 -6.82 12.00 1.63
C PRO A 30 -6.30 11.03 2.70
N LEU A 31 -4.98 10.79 2.73
CA LEU A 31 -4.35 9.84 3.68
C LEU A 31 -4.64 10.19 5.14
N THR A 32 -4.78 11.48 5.47
CA THR A 32 -5.19 11.92 6.82
C THR A 32 -6.57 11.40 7.18
N ALA A 33 -7.54 11.49 6.26
CA ALA A 33 -8.91 10.99 6.49
C ALA A 33 -8.91 9.47 6.63
N VAL A 34 -8.15 8.76 5.79
CA VAL A 34 -7.93 7.32 5.90
C VAL A 34 -7.32 6.98 7.26
N GLY A 35 -6.29 7.69 7.68
CA GLY A 35 -5.65 7.49 8.98
C GLY A 35 -6.61 7.66 10.15
N LEU A 36 -7.41 8.72 10.15
CA LEU A 36 -8.43 8.94 11.19
C LEU A 36 -9.51 7.85 11.20
N MET A 37 -9.98 7.44 10.02
CA MET A 37 -10.97 6.34 9.93
C MET A 37 -10.41 5.06 10.55
N TRP A 38 -9.21 4.66 10.17
CA TRP A 38 -8.57 3.45 10.69
C TRP A 38 -8.15 3.59 12.16
N TYR A 39 -7.80 4.80 12.63
CA TYR A 39 -7.59 5.07 14.05
C TYR A 39 -8.81 4.68 14.88
N PHE A 40 -10.02 5.13 14.49
CA PHE A 40 -11.26 4.77 15.19
C PHE A 40 -11.60 3.28 15.09
N ILE A 41 -11.26 2.62 13.98
CA ILE A 41 -11.46 1.17 13.81
C ILE A 41 -10.56 0.37 14.75
N PHE A 42 -9.28 0.77 14.90
CA PHE A 42 -8.28 0.07 15.71
C PHE A 42 -8.16 0.57 17.15
N MET A 43 -8.97 1.53 17.58
CA MET A 43 -9.06 1.89 19.01
C MET A 43 -9.38 0.67 19.88
N PRO A 44 -8.98 0.65 21.17
CA PRO A 44 -9.31 -0.44 22.08
C PRO A 44 -10.81 -0.77 22.14
N THR A 45 -11.66 0.26 22.05
CA THR A 45 -13.13 0.15 21.97
C THR A 45 -13.66 0.23 20.54
N GLY A 46 -12.79 0.07 19.56
CA GLY A 46 -13.13 0.22 18.14
C GLY A 46 -13.86 -0.99 17.55
N SER A 47 -14.41 -0.79 16.36
CA SER A 47 -15.22 -1.81 15.69
C SER A 47 -14.44 -3.09 15.37
N PHE A 48 -13.11 -3.03 15.19
CA PHE A 48 -12.30 -4.21 14.91
C PHE A 48 -12.22 -5.13 16.14
N ASN A 49 -11.95 -4.59 17.32
CA ASN A 49 -11.93 -5.36 18.56
C ASN A 49 -13.33 -5.91 18.91
N SER A 50 -14.38 -5.10 18.75
CA SER A 50 -15.75 -5.56 18.93
C SER A 50 -16.13 -6.72 17.99
N LEU A 51 -15.65 -6.68 16.75
CA LEU A 51 -15.84 -7.79 15.80
C LEU A 51 -15.12 -9.07 16.29
N LEU A 52 -13.87 -8.96 16.76
CA LEU A 52 -13.12 -10.09 17.31
C LEU A 52 -13.83 -10.74 18.49
N GLU A 53 -14.42 -9.95 19.38
CA GLU A 53 -15.21 -10.45 20.50
C GLU A 53 -16.45 -11.21 20.04
N VAL A 54 -17.21 -10.65 19.07
CA VAL A 54 -18.44 -11.26 18.55
C VAL A 54 -18.18 -12.61 17.88
N ILE A 55 -17.04 -12.75 17.17
CA ILE A 55 -16.68 -14.02 16.51
C ILE A 55 -15.95 -15.01 17.44
N GLY A 56 -15.81 -14.67 18.74
CA GLY A 56 -15.20 -15.56 19.73
C GLY A 56 -13.67 -15.56 19.75
N LEU A 57 -13.02 -14.56 19.13
CA LEU A 57 -11.56 -14.39 19.12
C LEU A 57 -11.10 -13.35 20.14
N SER A 58 -11.66 -13.39 21.35
CA SER A 58 -11.36 -12.43 22.43
C SER A 58 -9.88 -12.42 22.83
N ASP A 59 -9.17 -13.53 22.64
CA ASP A 59 -7.72 -13.62 22.92
C ASP A 59 -6.86 -12.75 22.00
N LEU A 60 -7.40 -12.32 20.86
CA LEU A 60 -6.73 -11.43 19.90
C LEU A 60 -7.08 -9.96 20.09
N VAL A 61 -7.96 -9.63 21.04
CA VAL A 61 -8.29 -8.24 21.35
C VAL A 61 -7.11 -7.55 22.01
N MET A 62 -6.63 -6.49 21.38
CA MET A 62 -5.45 -5.77 21.87
C MET A 62 -5.49 -4.28 21.45
N PRO A 63 -4.69 -3.43 22.09
CA PRO A 63 -4.57 -2.01 21.73
C PRO A 63 -3.63 -1.85 20.53
N TRP A 64 -4.09 -2.17 19.33
CA TRP A 64 -3.34 -2.28 18.05
C TRP A 64 -2.38 -1.12 17.77
N LEU A 65 -2.74 0.11 18.16
CA LEU A 65 -1.97 1.31 17.88
C LEU A 65 -1.10 1.76 19.07
N VAL A 66 -1.27 1.13 20.23
CA VAL A 66 -0.54 1.49 21.46
C VAL A 66 0.50 0.43 21.82
N ASP A 67 0.28 -0.82 21.42
CA ASP A 67 1.23 -1.90 21.65
C ASP A 67 2.45 -1.72 20.72
N PRO A 68 3.68 -1.67 21.28
CA PRO A 68 4.92 -1.56 20.51
C PRO A 68 5.11 -2.63 19.42
N ALA A 69 4.61 -3.84 19.64
CA ALA A 69 4.76 -4.95 18.69
C ALA A 69 3.84 -4.84 17.48
N THR A 70 2.69 -4.17 17.62
CA THR A 70 1.65 -4.14 16.58
C THR A 70 1.47 -2.79 15.91
N ALA A 71 1.82 -1.69 16.58
CA ALA A 71 1.54 -0.33 16.10
C ALA A 71 2.10 -0.07 14.69
N MET A 72 3.37 -0.39 14.44
CA MET A 72 3.98 -0.17 13.12
C MET A 72 3.35 -1.09 12.07
N ASN A 73 3.12 -2.36 12.39
CA ASN A 73 2.51 -3.32 11.47
C ASN A 73 1.09 -2.90 11.07
N THR A 74 0.32 -2.34 12.01
CA THR A 74 -1.03 -1.81 11.76
C THR A 74 -0.98 -0.62 10.80
N ILE A 75 -0.03 0.30 10.98
CA ILE A 75 0.18 1.43 10.05
C ILE A 75 0.56 0.93 8.66
N VAL A 76 1.49 -0.03 8.57
CA VAL A 76 1.91 -0.63 7.29
C VAL A 76 0.72 -1.29 6.59
N PHE A 77 -0.10 -2.04 7.31
CA PHE A 77 -1.33 -2.63 6.75
C PHE A 77 -2.24 -1.57 6.13
N VAL A 78 -2.50 -0.48 6.84
CA VAL A 78 -3.36 0.60 6.34
C VAL A 78 -2.73 1.30 5.13
N ASN A 79 -1.41 1.53 5.15
CA ASN A 79 -0.69 2.13 4.03
C ASN A 79 -0.77 1.27 2.76
N VAL A 80 -0.56 -0.04 2.90
CA VAL A 80 -0.69 -0.99 1.79
C VAL A 80 -2.13 -1.00 1.27
N TRP A 81 -3.12 -1.07 2.15
CA TRP A 81 -4.54 -1.04 1.77
C TRP A 81 -4.91 0.24 1.00
N ALA A 82 -4.42 1.39 1.44
CA ALA A 82 -4.67 2.67 0.78
C ALA A 82 -3.95 2.78 -0.58
N GLY A 83 -2.74 2.22 -0.70
CA GLY A 83 -1.88 2.35 -1.89
C GLY A 83 -2.09 1.28 -2.97
N VAL A 84 -2.66 0.11 -2.63
CA VAL A 84 -2.74 -1.04 -3.55
C VAL A 84 -3.46 -0.71 -4.87
N GLY A 85 -4.50 0.12 -4.81
CA GLY A 85 -5.27 0.54 -5.99
C GLY A 85 -4.44 1.35 -6.99
N TYR A 86 -3.57 2.22 -6.49
CA TYR A 86 -2.68 3.03 -7.32
C TYR A 86 -1.71 2.15 -8.13
N TYR A 87 -0.99 1.25 -7.46
CA TYR A 87 -0.07 0.34 -8.13
C TYR A 87 -0.78 -0.67 -9.04
N MET A 88 -1.97 -1.12 -8.67
CA MET A 88 -2.80 -1.97 -9.52
C MET A 88 -3.10 -1.29 -10.86
N VAL A 89 -3.45 -0.01 -10.88
CA VAL A 89 -3.75 0.71 -12.13
C VAL A 89 -2.49 0.84 -12.99
N ILE A 90 -1.32 1.14 -12.41
CA ILE A 90 -0.04 1.24 -13.14
C ILE A 90 0.32 -0.12 -13.77
N ILE A 91 0.22 -1.20 -13.01
CA ILE A 91 0.53 -2.55 -13.49
C ILE A 91 -0.46 -2.97 -14.59
N LEU A 92 -1.75 -2.68 -14.43
CA LEU A 92 -2.75 -2.94 -15.45
C LEU A 92 -2.48 -2.16 -16.75
N ALA A 93 -2.08 -0.88 -16.64
CA ALA A 93 -1.66 -0.10 -17.79
C ALA A 93 -0.41 -0.73 -18.47
N GLY A 94 0.54 -1.19 -17.67
CA GLY A 94 1.70 -1.91 -18.18
C GLY A 94 1.35 -3.21 -18.91
N LEU A 95 0.37 -3.96 -18.42
CA LEU A 95 -0.09 -5.18 -19.10
C LEU A 95 -0.64 -4.89 -20.50
N THR A 96 -1.26 -3.73 -20.71
CA THR A 96 -1.80 -3.36 -22.05
C THR A 96 -0.70 -3.00 -23.05
N THR A 97 0.53 -2.79 -22.64
CA THR A 97 1.66 -2.50 -23.53
C THR A 97 2.30 -3.75 -24.14
N ILE A 98 1.97 -4.93 -23.61
CA ILE A 98 2.50 -6.20 -24.12
C ILE A 98 1.69 -6.58 -25.36
N PRO A 99 2.34 -6.72 -26.55
CA PRO A 99 1.65 -7.10 -27.77
C PRO A 99 1.01 -8.49 -27.66
N ASP A 100 -0.18 -8.62 -28.22
CA ASP A 100 -0.91 -9.89 -28.24
C ASP A 100 -0.17 -10.99 -29.03
N ASP A 101 0.55 -10.61 -30.06
CA ASP A 101 1.34 -11.53 -30.92
C ASP A 101 2.33 -12.37 -30.12
N VAL A 102 2.90 -11.80 -29.02
CA VAL A 102 3.83 -12.53 -28.14
C VAL A 102 3.11 -13.69 -27.42
N TYR A 103 1.89 -13.46 -26.99
CA TYR A 103 1.08 -14.49 -26.34
C TYR A 103 0.54 -15.53 -27.32
N GLU A 104 0.27 -15.12 -28.57
CA GLU A 104 -0.15 -16.03 -29.65
C GLU A 104 0.99 -16.94 -30.05
N ALA A 105 2.19 -16.40 -30.27
CA ALA A 105 3.39 -17.22 -30.57
C ALA A 105 3.66 -18.23 -29.45
N ALA A 106 3.62 -17.81 -28.20
CA ALA A 106 3.79 -18.71 -27.07
C ALA A 106 2.67 -19.78 -26.95
N ALA A 107 1.47 -19.49 -27.46
CA ALA A 107 0.40 -20.47 -27.50
C ALA A 107 0.64 -21.52 -28.56
N ILE A 108 1.18 -21.13 -29.72
CA ILE A 108 1.58 -22.05 -30.82
C ILE A 108 2.71 -22.98 -30.32
N ASP A 109 3.67 -22.43 -29.53
CA ASP A 109 4.76 -23.20 -28.92
C ASP A 109 4.29 -24.13 -27.78
N GLY A 110 2.99 -24.16 -27.47
CA GLY A 110 2.42 -25.03 -26.44
C GLY A 110 2.64 -24.55 -25.00
N ALA A 111 3.01 -23.29 -24.80
CA ALA A 111 3.23 -22.73 -23.46
C ALA A 111 1.93 -22.68 -22.63
N THR A 112 1.97 -23.23 -21.43
CA THR A 112 0.87 -23.13 -20.44
C THR A 112 0.66 -21.71 -19.94
N SER A 113 -0.51 -21.40 -19.37
CA SER A 113 -0.81 -20.07 -18.79
C SER A 113 0.20 -19.66 -17.71
N ILE A 114 0.66 -20.63 -16.91
CA ILE A 114 1.67 -20.37 -15.87
C ILE A 114 3.03 -20.03 -16.50
N GLN A 115 3.42 -20.75 -17.55
CA GLN A 115 4.66 -20.45 -18.28
C GLN A 115 4.61 -19.08 -18.96
N LYS A 116 3.48 -18.71 -19.58
CA LYS A 116 3.27 -17.38 -20.16
C LYS A 116 3.39 -16.29 -19.10
N PHE A 117 2.79 -16.50 -17.91
CA PHE A 117 2.89 -15.53 -16.82
C PHE A 117 4.34 -15.29 -16.37
N PHE A 118 5.07 -16.36 -16.00
CA PHE A 118 6.42 -16.20 -15.45
C PHE A 118 7.51 -15.93 -16.49
N LYS A 119 7.37 -16.44 -17.73
CA LYS A 119 8.41 -16.32 -18.78
C LYS A 119 8.19 -15.14 -19.73
N ILE A 120 6.96 -14.61 -19.81
CA ILE A 120 6.62 -13.50 -20.73
C ILE A 120 6.12 -12.29 -19.93
N THR A 121 5.00 -12.44 -19.22
CA THR A 121 4.33 -11.30 -18.57
C THR A 121 5.21 -10.64 -17.53
N VAL A 122 5.75 -11.40 -16.58
CA VAL A 122 6.58 -10.83 -15.49
C VAL A 122 7.88 -10.21 -16.02
N PRO A 123 8.65 -10.85 -16.94
CA PRO A 123 9.84 -10.22 -17.51
C PRO A 123 9.55 -8.95 -18.31
N MET A 124 8.47 -8.92 -19.09
CA MET A 124 8.08 -7.73 -19.85
C MET A 124 7.58 -6.59 -18.97
N LEU A 125 6.97 -6.90 -17.81
CA LEU A 125 6.58 -5.90 -16.81
C LEU A 125 7.72 -5.45 -15.90
N LYS A 126 8.89 -6.08 -15.95
CA LYS A 126 10.02 -5.78 -15.05
C LYS A 126 10.38 -4.30 -14.96
N PRO A 127 10.41 -3.51 -16.06
CA PRO A 127 10.69 -2.07 -15.98
C PRO A 127 9.61 -1.31 -15.17
N ILE A 128 8.35 -1.67 -15.36
CA ILE A 128 7.21 -1.04 -14.67
C ILE A 128 7.21 -1.43 -13.20
N LEU A 129 7.46 -2.70 -12.89
CA LEU A 129 7.59 -3.16 -11.51
C LEU A 129 8.75 -2.49 -10.78
N ALA A 130 9.91 -2.32 -11.44
CA ALA A 130 11.04 -1.58 -10.89
C ALA A 130 10.68 -0.12 -10.59
N MET A 131 9.96 0.53 -11.50
CA MET A 131 9.47 1.90 -11.28
C MET A 131 8.49 1.96 -10.09
N CYS A 132 7.56 1.01 -9.99
CA CYS A 132 6.64 0.94 -8.86
C CYS A 132 7.37 0.78 -7.52
N ILE A 133 8.37 -0.12 -7.46
CA ILE A 133 9.19 -0.34 -6.26
C ILE A 133 9.95 0.94 -5.87
N LEU A 134 10.56 1.62 -6.83
CA LEU A 134 11.26 2.89 -6.57
C LEU A 134 10.31 3.97 -6.04
N MET A 135 9.11 4.07 -6.64
CA MET A 135 8.09 5.02 -6.17
C MET A 135 7.63 4.68 -4.75
N ASP A 136 7.47 3.40 -4.43
CA ASP A 136 7.05 2.95 -3.10
C ASP A 136 8.14 3.24 -2.05
N ILE A 137 9.41 2.97 -2.35
CA ILE A 137 10.54 3.29 -1.46
C ILE A 137 10.58 4.80 -1.18
N ILE A 138 10.52 5.64 -2.22
CA ILE A 138 10.53 7.10 -2.07
C ILE A 138 9.27 7.55 -1.30
N GLY A 139 8.12 6.96 -1.59
CA GLY A 139 6.85 7.25 -0.93
C GLY A 139 6.89 6.92 0.55
N SER A 140 7.41 5.75 0.92
CA SER A 140 7.45 5.27 2.31
C SER A 140 8.27 6.18 3.23
N VAL A 141 9.39 6.73 2.73
CA VAL A 141 10.20 7.72 3.49
C VAL A 141 9.45 9.04 3.67
N LYS A 142 8.51 9.35 2.79
CA LYS A 142 7.74 10.62 2.79
C LYS A 142 6.41 10.54 3.54
N VAL A 143 5.98 9.37 3.96
CA VAL A 143 4.72 9.20 4.69
C VAL A 143 4.77 10.04 5.97
N PHE A 144 3.82 10.97 6.09
CA PHE A 144 3.60 11.80 7.27
C PHE A 144 2.15 11.68 7.74
N ASP A 145 1.22 11.98 6.85
CA ASP A 145 -0.20 12.15 7.16
C ASP A 145 -0.81 10.96 7.87
N LEU A 146 -0.51 9.74 7.39
CA LEU A 146 -1.05 8.51 7.94
C LEU A 146 -0.51 8.24 9.35
N VAL A 147 0.81 8.30 9.52
CA VAL A 147 1.46 8.05 10.82
C VAL A 147 1.04 9.10 11.84
N PHE A 148 0.99 10.37 11.43
CA PHE A 148 0.57 11.46 12.28
C PHE A 148 -0.89 11.32 12.74
N ALA A 149 -1.79 10.95 11.82
CA ALA A 149 -3.21 10.76 12.11
C ALA A 149 -3.48 9.53 13.00
N MET A 150 -2.72 8.43 12.82
CA MET A 150 -2.98 7.17 13.54
C MET A 150 -2.29 7.12 14.91
N THR A 151 -1.05 7.59 15.04
CA THR A 151 -0.25 7.38 16.26
C THR A 151 0.50 8.64 16.72
N GLY A 152 0.64 9.65 15.86
CA GLY A 152 1.49 10.82 16.14
C GLY A 152 2.97 10.48 16.37
N GLY A 153 3.42 9.26 15.92
CA GLY A 153 4.77 8.74 16.16
C GLY A 153 4.89 7.81 17.38
N GLY A 154 3.79 7.60 18.14
CA GLY A 154 3.76 6.69 19.31
C GLY A 154 3.63 5.21 18.95
N PRO A 155 3.73 4.29 19.92
CA PRO A 155 4.18 4.50 21.30
C PRO A 155 5.70 4.74 21.37
N ASN A 156 6.14 5.57 22.31
CA ASN A 156 7.57 5.84 22.61
C ASN A 156 8.44 6.18 21.38
N GLY A 157 7.86 6.79 20.34
CA GLY A 157 8.60 7.13 19.12
C GLY A 157 8.82 5.96 18.14
N LEU A 158 8.29 4.76 18.40
CA LEU A 158 8.53 3.56 17.58
C LEU A 158 7.91 3.64 16.17
N THR A 159 6.89 4.46 15.99
CA THR A 159 6.30 4.70 14.68
C THR A 159 6.77 6.01 14.05
N ASN A 160 7.77 6.69 14.63
CA ASN A 160 8.34 7.86 14.03
C ASN A 160 9.05 7.52 12.71
N LEU A 161 8.62 8.18 11.66
CA LEU A 161 9.33 8.26 10.40
C LEU A 161 10.14 9.58 10.35
N PRO A 162 11.11 9.73 9.46
CA PRO A 162 11.89 10.96 9.36
C PRO A 162 11.02 12.24 9.28
N THR A 163 9.88 12.14 8.61
CA THR A 163 8.91 13.24 8.47
C THR A 163 8.20 13.59 9.76
N THR A 164 7.72 12.59 10.51
CA THR A 164 7.05 12.80 11.80
C THR A 164 8.04 13.25 12.86
N LEU A 165 9.27 12.73 12.85
CA LEU A 165 10.33 13.18 13.73
C LEU A 165 10.69 14.63 13.47
N MET A 166 10.92 15.01 12.20
CA MET A 166 11.18 16.39 11.81
C MET A 166 10.07 17.34 12.29
N TYR A 167 8.81 16.94 12.10
CA TYR A 167 7.67 17.74 12.55
C TYR A 167 7.63 17.90 14.08
N ASN A 168 7.81 16.81 14.81
CA ASN A 168 7.80 16.83 16.27
C ASN A 168 8.94 17.68 16.83
N GLU A 169 10.16 17.56 16.30
CA GLU A 169 11.30 18.38 16.72
C GLU A 169 11.06 19.86 16.42
N ALA A 170 10.62 20.19 15.20
CA ALA A 170 10.44 21.59 14.80
C ALA A 170 9.26 22.25 15.51
N PHE A 171 8.09 21.62 15.52
CA PHE A 171 6.84 22.30 15.92
C PHE A 171 6.31 21.90 17.29
N LYS A 172 6.63 20.70 17.79
CA LYS A 172 6.19 20.24 19.11
C LYS A 172 7.21 20.59 20.20
N TYR A 173 8.51 20.43 19.89
CA TYR A 173 9.60 20.67 20.84
C TYR A 173 10.31 22.01 20.60
N ASN A 174 9.96 22.76 19.55
CA ASN A 174 10.56 24.04 19.14
C ASN A 174 12.07 23.97 18.84
N HIS A 175 12.57 22.79 18.51
CA HIS A 175 13.97 22.56 18.10
C HIS A 175 14.11 22.77 16.60
N TYR A 176 13.92 23.98 16.09
CA TYR A 176 13.90 24.30 14.64
C TYR A 176 15.20 23.92 13.93
N GLY A 177 16.35 24.07 14.60
CA GLY A 177 17.66 23.69 14.05
C GLY A 177 17.75 22.18 13.80
N VAL A 178 17.29 21.37 14.75
CA VAL A 178 17.29 19.90 14.63
C VAL A 178 16.29 19.47 13.54
N GLY A 179 15.08 20.02 13.57
CA GLY A 179 14.07 19.74 12.53
C GLY A 179 14.56 20.07 11.12
N SER A 180 15.24 21.23 10.97
CA SER A 180 15.84 21.63 9.69
C SER A 180 16.98 20.69 9.25
N ALA A 181 17.83 20.24 10.18
CA ALA A 181 18.91 19.30 9.89
C ALA A 181 18.37 17.96 9.39
N ILE A 182 17.34 17.40 10.06
CA ILE A 182 16.66 16.17 9.62
C ILE A 182 16.05 16.35 8.21
N GLY A 183 15.47 17.54 7.93
CA GLY A 183 14.90 17.85 6.63
C GLY A 183 15.93 17.92 5.49
N ILE A 184 17.16 18.37 5.77
CA ILE A 184 18.26 18.46 4.80
C ILE A 184 18.88 17.09 4.55
N ASP A 185 19.18 16.35 5.61
CA ASP A 185 19.74 14.99 5.53
C ASP A 185 18.87 14.07 4.69
N ARG A 186 17.55 14.18 4.82
CA ARG A 186 16.58 13.46 4.00
C ARG A 186 16.65 13.80 2.50
N LYS A 187 17.09 15.02 2.11
CA LYS A 187 17.25 15.39 0.69
C LYS A 187 18.51 14.81 0.07
N SER A 188 19.44 14.35 0.90
CA SER A 188 20.74 13.79 0.47
C SER A 188 20.65 12.29 0.14
N VAL A 189 19.53 11.63 0.45
CA VAL A 189 19.21 10.24 0.11
C VAL A 189 18.19 10.20 -1.02
#